data_16c5ca76eb72930cabe2760747291f73
#
_entry.id   16c5ca76eb72930cabe2760747291f73
#
_cell.length_a   1.000
_cell.length_b   1.000
_cell.length_c   1.000
_cell.angle_alpha   90.00
_cell.angle_beta   90.00
_cell.angle_gamma   90.00
#
_symmetry.space_group_name_H-M   'P 1'
#
loop_
_entity.id
_entity.type
_entity.pdbx_description
1 polymer ?
#
loop_
_entity_poly.entity_id
_entity_poly.type
_entity_poly.pdbx_seq_one_letter_code
_entity_poly.pdbx_strand_id
1 'polypeptide(L)'
;RLDIISGWKKKRYDSFFLKNLPSKLFNWAARRVSGVYLHDFNCGIKAYRKDVIKTLNVYGEMHRYIPVIASNMGFDKIEEQIVKHQPRKYGKTKFGSSRFINGFLDLITLWFLNKFGKRPMHFFGFWGTLMLIVSFMFILYIGLDKLYFTKSAKLIAQRTEFFIALTTMVIGVQFFIAGFLGEIFLKSKKEVKRYIITEKTN
;
A
#
# COMPACT_ATOMS: atom_id res chain seq x y z
N ARG A 1 21.66 15.25 15.42
CA ARG A 1 20.59 14.65 16.25
C ARG A 1 19.79 13.70 15.39
N LEU A 2 19.60 12.44 15.84
CA LEU A 2 18.79 11.44 15.18
C LEU A 2 17.30 11.64 15.49
N ASP A 3 16.45 11.33 14.53
CA ASP A 3 15.00 11.44 14.70
C ASP A 3 14.43 10.13 15.26
N ILE A 4 14.89 9.00 14.70
CA ILE A 4 14.49 7.65 15.11
C ILE A 4 15.69 6.73 15.16
N ILE A 5 15.73 5.88 16.17
CA ILE A 5 16.66 4.74 16.25
C ILE A 5 15.80 3.48 16.32
N SER A 6 15.95 2.57 15.34
CA SER A 6 15.26 1.29 15.32
C SER A 6 16.19 0.17 15.77
N GLY A 7 15.71 -0.75 16.59
CA GLY A 7 16.48 -1.92 16.97
C GLY A 7 16.61 -2.91 15.79
N TRP A 8 17.80 -3.48 15.61
CA TRP A 8 18.06 -4.55 14.64
C TRP A 8 18.45 -5.84 15.35
N LYS A 9 17.63 -6.88 15.21
CA LYS A 9 17.93 -8.22 15.72
C LYS A 9 18.77 -8.98 14.72
N LYS A 10 20.10 -8.79 14.76
CA LYS A 10 21.04 -9.42 13.83
C LYS A 10 21.05 -10.95 13.97
N LYS A 11 20.97 -11.50 15.17
CA LYS A 11 20.81 -12.93 15.45
C LYS A 11 19.41 -13.18 15.97
N ARG A 12 18.63 -14.02 15.26
CA ARG A 12 17.28 -14.45 15.66
C ARG A 12 17.29 -15.92 15.96
N TYR A 13 16.80 -16.30 17.12
CA TYR A 13 16.67 -17.68 17.57
C TYR A 13 15.31 -18.30 17.19
N ASP A 14 14.62 -17.70 16.25
CA ASP A 14 13.32 -18.19 15.74
C ASP A 14 13.54 -19.20 14.60
N SER A 15 12.51 -20.04 14.31
CA SER A 15 12.58 -21.03 13.22
C SER A 15 12.80 -20.35 11.86
N PHE A 16 13.74 -20.92 11.07
CA PHE A 16 14.20 -20.32 9.83
C PHE A 16 13.08 -20.20 8.79
N PHE A 17 12.34 -21.28 8.52
CA PHE A 17 11.32 -21.29 7.48
C PHE A 17 10.04 -20.55 7.86
N LEU A 18 9.58 -20.69 9.10
CA LEU A 18 8.29 -20.12 9.52
C LEU A 18 8.34 -18.63 9.84
N LYS A 19 9.49 -18.08 10.23
CA LYS A 19 9.58 -16.69 10.67
C LYS A 19 10.66 -15.86 9.97
N ASN A 20 11.86 -16.45 9.73
CA ASN A 20 12.98 -15.67 9.24
C ASN A 20 12.87 -15.37 7.75
N LEU A 21 12.50 -16.35 6.90
CA LEU A 21 12.36 -16.15 5.46
C LEU A 21 11.26 -15.15 5.12
N PRO A 22 10.05 -15.31 5.66
CA PRO A 22 8.99 -14.33 5.45
C PRO A 22 9.32 -12.93 5.96
N SER A 23 10.00 -12.83 7.11
CA SER A 23 10.43 -11.52 7.63
C SER A 23 11.49 -10.85 6.74
N LYS A 24 12.40 -11.63 6.14
CA LYS A 24 13.39 -11.09 5.19
C LYS A 24 12.71 -10.56 3.93
N LEU A 25 11.79 -11.33 3.36
CA LEU A 25 11.03 -10.91 2.18
C LEU A 25 10.22 -9.64 2.47
N PHE A 26 9.54 -9.61 3.61
CA PHE A 26 8.79 -8.44 4.07
C PHE A 26 9.71 -7.20 4.22
N ASN A 27 10.84 -7.34 4.89
CA ASN A 27 11.77 -6.23 5.08
C ASN A 27 12.38 -5.74 3.75
N TRP A 28 12.65 -6.66 2.81
CA TRP A 28 13.09 -6.30 1.46
C TRP A 28 12.02 -5.50 0.72
N ALA A 29 10.78 -5.98 0.72
CA ALA A 29 9.66 -5.30 0.09
C ALA A 29 9.37 -3.93 0.74
N ALA A 30 9.39 -3.86 2.08
CA ALA A 30 9.21 -2.62 2.83
C ALA A 30 10.27 -1.57 2.46
N ARG A 31 11.55 -1.95 2.37
CA ARG A 31 12.63 -1.07 1.91
C ARG A 31 12.39 -0.56 0.50
N ARG A 32 12.03 -1.47 -0.42
CA ARG A 32 11.82 -1.12 -1.82
C ARG A 32 10.64 -0.16 -2.02
N VAL A 33 9.60 -0.34 -1.24
CA VAL A 33 8.37 0.46 -1.30
C VAL A 33 8.52 1.81 -0.61
N SER A 34 9.20 1.83 0.54
CA SER A 34 9.25 3.03 1.39
C SER A 34 10.46 3.93 1.14
N GLY A 35 11.53 3.41 0.52
CA GLY A 35 12.80 4.12 0.43
C GLY A 35 13.59 4.21 1.74
N VAL A 36 13.05 3.71 2.85
CA VAL A 36 13.74 3.69 4.16
C VAL A 36 14.55 2.42 4.30
N TYR A 37 15.85 2.54 4.53
CA TYR A 37 16.80 1.42 4.60
C TYR A 37 16.94 0.92 6.04
N LEU A 38 16.05 0.00 6.46
CA LEU A 38 16.13 -0.70 7.73
C LEU A 38 16.21 -2.22 7.50
N HIS A 39 17.04 -2.91 8.30
CA HIS A 39 17.15 -4.39 8.25
C HIS A 39 15.99 -5.08 8.97
N ASP A 40 15.39 -4.44 9.98
CA ASP A 40 14.31 -5.01 10.78
C ASP A 40 13.19 -4.01 11.11
N PHE A 41 12.21 -3.89 10.21
CA PHE A 41 11.00 -3.08 10.45
C PHE A 41 10.15 -3.62 11.60
N ASN A 42 10.23 -4.94 11.86
CA ASN A 42 9.42 -5.64 12.85
C ASN A 42 10.00 -5.59 14.27
N CYS A 43 11.12 -4.91 14.50
CA CYS A 43 11.66 -4.75 15.84
C CYS A 43 10.74 -3.82 16.66
N GLY A 44 10.27 -4.33 17.82
CA GLY A 44 9.42 -3.55 18.73
C GLY A 44 10.19 -2.50 19.52
N ILE A 45 11.54 -2.58 19.58
CA ILE A 45 12.37 -1.61 20.29
C ILE A 45 12.72 -0.49 19.34
N LYS A 46 12.19 0.70 19.59
CA LYS A 46 12.48 1.91 18.83
C LYS A 46 12.53 3.10 19.78
N ALA A 47 13.49 3.99 19.56
CA ALA A 47 13.60 5.26 20.28
C ALA A 47 13.24 6.40 19.30
N TYR A 48 12.52 7.38 19.81
CA TYR A 48 11.99 8.48 19.02
C TYR A 48 12.31 9.82 19.68
N ARG A 49 12.59 10.82 18.86
CA ARG A 49 12.60 12.21 19.34
C ARG A 49 11.16 12.63 19.68
N LYS A 50 11.02 13.46 20.70
CA LYS A 50 9.72 13.94 21.21
C LYS A 50 8.84 14.55 20.11
N ASP A 51 9.44 15.31 19.21
CA ASP A 51 8.73 16.00 18.12
C ASP A 51 8.16 15.00 17.12
N VAL A 52 8.90 13.91 16.84
CA VAL A 52 8.43 12.83 15.98
C VAL A 52 7.15 12.21 16.53
N ILE A 53 7.15 11.82 17.82
CA ILE A 53 5.97 11.18 18.44
C ILE A 53 4.76 12.11 18.44
N LYS A 54 4.95 13.40 18.69
CA LYS A 54 3.86 14.38 18.73
C LYS A 54 3.24 14.64 17.35
N THR A 55 4.02 14.45 16.28
CA THR A 55 3.57 14.71 14.90
C THR A 55 2.97 13.47 14.27
N LEU A 56 3.39 12.28 14.71
CA LEU A 56 2.92 11.02 14.13
C LEU A 56 1.50 10.69 14.59
N ASN A 57 0.64 10.41 13.61
CA ASN A 57 -0.68 9.82 13.85
C ASN A 57 -0.66 8.36 13.40
N VAL A 58 -0.51 7.44 14.35
CA VAL A 58 -0.39 6.00 14.10
C VAL A 58 -1.67 5.31 14.52
N TYR A 59 -2.27 4.55 13.61
CA TYR A 59 -3.49 3.78 13.85
C TYR A 59 -3.35 2.34 13.35
N GLY A 60 -4.08 1.42 13.95
CA GLY A 60 -4.08 0.00 13.59
C GLY A 60 -2.70 -0.66 13.70
N GLU A 61 -2.39 -1.56 12.78
CA GLU A 61 -1.13 -2.32 12.71
C GLU A 61 0.06 -1.50 12.14
N MET A 62 -0.10 -0.18 11.94
CA MET A 62 0.92 0.68 11.34
C MET A 62 2.17 0.92 12.23
N HIS A 63 2.18 0.38 13.44
CA HIS A 63 3.35 0.50 14.34
C HIS A 63 4.67 0.00 13.73
N ARG A 64 4.62 -0.90 12.74
CA ARG A 64 5.81 -1.40 12.02
C ARG A 64 6.37 -0.37 11.06
N TYR A 65 5.52 0.50 10.57
CA TYR A 65 5.81 1.47 9.52
C TYR A 65 6.05 2.88 10.06
N ILE A 66 6.14 3.04 11.38
CA ILE A 66 6.46 4.33 11.99
C ILE A 66 7.68 5.01 11.35
N PRO A 67 8.80 4.31 11.08
CA PRO A 67 9.93 4.93 10.39
C PRO A 67 9.58 5.47 9.01
N VAL A 68 8.73 4.75 8.26
CA VAL A 68 8.27 5.17 6.92
C VAL A 68 7.36 6.38 7.00
N ILE A 69 6.40 6.37 7.93
CA ILE A 69 5.47 7.49 8.14
C ILE A 69 6.24 8.74 8.56
N ALA A 70 7.25 8.58 9.42
CA ALA A 70 8.10 9.67 9.88
C ALA A 70 8.94 10.25 8.73
N SER A 71 9.56 9.40 7.90
CA SER A 71 10.31 9.86 6.72
C SER A 71 9.41 10.64 5.75
N ASN A 72 8.19 10.18 5.51
CA ASN A 72 7.20 10.90 4.70
C ASN A 72 6.79 12.28 5.28
N MET A 73 7.06 12.50 6.56
CA MET A 73 6.84 13.79 7.25
C MET A 73 8.11 14.64 7.35
N GLY A 74 9.22 14.20 6.75
CA GLY A 74 10.50 14.93 6.74
C GLY A 74 11.45 14.57 7.88
N PHE A 75 11.18 13.52 8.65
CA PHE A 75 12.12 13.01 9.66
C PHE A 75 13.00 11.92 9.07
N ASP A 76 14.05 12.31 8.34
CA ASP A 76 14.85 11.38 7.54
C ASP A 76 16.08 10.81 8.27
N LYS A 77 16.42 11.35 9.46
CA LYS A 77 17.57 10.87 10.24
C LYS A 77 17.22 9.63 11.04
N ILE A 78 17.09 8.50 10.30
CA ILE A 78 16.67 7.20 10.82
C ILE A 78 17.86 6.26 10.79
N GLU A 79 18.25 5.71 11.96
CA GLU A 79 19.35 4.76 12.07
C GLU A 79 18.92 3.47 12.76
N GLU A 80 19.75 2.45 12.64
CA GLU A 80 19.56 1.16 13.31
C GLU A 80 20.66 0.92 14.35
N GLN A 81 20.25 0.32 15.46
CA GLN A 81 21.18 -0.17 16.47
C GLN A 81 20.98 -1.66 16.73
N ILE A 82 22.06 -2.42 16.76
CA ILE A 82 22.02 -3.85 17.03
C ILE A 82 21.52 -4.09 18.46
N VAL A 83 20.46 -4.89 18.58
CA VAL A 83 19.89 -5.29 19.86
C VAL A 83 20.00 -6.80 20.06
N LYS A 84 20.32 -7.22 21.29
CA LYS A 84 20.38 -8.64 21.65
C LYS A 84 18.96 -9.22 21.71
N HIS A 85 18.71 -10.26 20.92
CA HIS A 85 17.46 -11.01 20.97
C HIS A 85 17.62 -12.20 21.93
N GLN A 86 16.78 -12.27 22.93
CA GLN A 86 16.69 -13.43 23.82
C GLN A 86 15.50 -14.30 23.41
N PRO A 87 15.67 -15.63 23.37
CA PRO A 87 14.57 -16.55 23.14
C PRO A 87 13.56 -16.42 24.30
N ARG A 88 12.28 -16.55 23.96
CA ARG A 88 11.21 -16.48 24.96
C ARG A 88 11.32 -17.66 25.93
N LYS A 89 11.44 -17.39 27.20
CA LYS A 89 11.53 -18.42 28.25
C LYS A 89 10.17 -19.01 28.61
N TYR A 90 9.07 -18.24 28.51
CA TYR A 90 7.72 -18.64 28.90
C TYR A 90 6.69 -18.21 27.86
N GLY A 91 5.58 -18.97 27.74
CA GLY A 91 4.42 -18.66 26.92
C GLY A 91 4.54 -19.07 25.46
N LYS A 92 3.37 -19.32 24.83
CA LYS A 92 3.26 -19.63 23.38
C LYS A 92 3.04 -18.35 22.57
N THR A 93 3.50 -18.34 21.33
CA THR A 93 3.22 -17.23 20.40
C THR A 93 1.74 -17.15 20.09
N LYS A 94 1.09 -16.05 20.43
CA LYS A 94 -0.32 -15.78 20.07
C LYS A 94 -0.50 -15.35 18.60
N PHE A 95 0.58 -15.24 17.84
CA PHE A 95 0.55 -14.71 16.48
C PHE A 95 0.49 -15.86 15.47
N GLY A 96 -0.66 -16.01 14.81
CA GLY A 96 -0.90 -16.96 13.72
C GLY A 96 -0.52 -16.43 12.34
N SER A 97 -0.90 -17.16 11.28
CA SER A 97 -0.70 -16.83 9.85
C SER A 97 -1.39 -15.51 9.42
N SER A 98 -2.46 -15.10 10.12
CA SER A 98 -3.16 -13.83 9.88
C SER A 98 -2.24 -12.60 9.92
N ARG A 99 -1.20 -12.62 10.77
CA ARG A 99 -0.19 -11.55 10.82
C ARG A 99 0.56 -11.36 9.51
N PHE A 100 0.70 -12.43 8.75
CA PHE A 100 1.38 -12.44 7.46
C PHE A 100 0.54 -11.73 6.41
N ILE A 101 -0.74 -12.12 6.34
CA ILE A 101 -1.73 -11.54 5.42
C ILE A 101 -1.90 -10.05 5.73
N ASN A 102 -2.08 -9.70 7.00
CA ASN A 102 -2.22 -8.30 7.41
C ASN A 102 -0.97 -7.49 7.08
N GLY A 103 0.24 -8.02 7.35
CA GLY A 103 1.49 -7.32 7.00
C GLY A 103 1.67 -7.12 5.49
N PHE A 104 1.21 -8.06 4.67
CA PHE A 104 1.25 -7.92 3.22
C PHE A 104 0.22 -6.88 2.72
N LEU A 105 -0.99 -6.89 3.25
CA LEU A 105 -2.01 -5.89 2.94
C LEU A 105 -1.57 -4.49 3.36
N ASP A 106 -0.93 -4.36 4.51
CA ASP A 106 -0.36 -3.09 4.97
C ASP A 106 0.74 -2.58 4.02
N LEU A 107 1.58 -3.46 3.49
CA LEU A 107 2.59 -3.08 2.50
C LEU A 107 1.97 -2.55 1.20
N ILE A 108 0.94 -3.23 0.69
CA ILE A 108 0.20 -2.78 -0.48
C ILE A 108 -0.42 -1.41 -0.22
N THR A 109 -1.04 -1.24 0.95
CA THR A 109 -1.66 0.01 1.35
C THR A 109 -0.63 1.14 1.43
N LEU A 110 0.54 0.90 2.03
CA LEU A 110 1.61 1.89 2.09
C LEU A 110 2.16 2.24 0.72
N TRP A 111 2.39 1.23 -0.12
CA TRP A 111 2.84 1.46 -1.50
C TRP A 111 1.85 2.33 -2.25
N PHE A 112 0.57 1.98 -2.16
CA PHE A 112 -0.49 2.73 -2.82
C PHE A 112 -0.58 4.17 -2.29
N LEU A 113 -0.59 4.35 -0.97
CA LEU A 113 -0.67 5.67 -0.35
C LEU A 113 0.56 6.53 -0.66
N ASN A 114 1.76 5.97 -0.69
CA ASN A 114 2.98 6.70 -1.04
C ASN A 114 2.96 7.15 -2.50
N LYS A 115 2.53 6.27 -3.41
CA LYS A 115 2.57 6.55 -4.85
C LYS A 115 1.37 7.37 -5.34
N PHE A 116 0.18 7.02 -4.88
CA PHE A 116 -1.09 7.56 -5.39
C PHE A 116 -1.94 8.28 -4.34
N GLY A 117 -1.52 8.28 -3.07
CA GLY A 117 -2.29 8.87 -1.98
C GLY A 117 -2.56 10.37 -2.10
N LYS A 118 -1.78 11.08 -2.92
CA LYS A 118 -2.01 12.49 -3.24
C LYS A 118 -2.88 12.71 -4.48
N ARG A 119 -2.99 11.69 -5.35
CA ARG A 119 -3.70 11.77 -6.64
C ARG A 119 -4.27 10.40 -7.03
N PRO A 120 -5.28 9.88 -6.33
CA PRO A 120 -5.85 8.55 -6.60
C PRO A 120 -6.49 8.47 -7.99
N MET A 121 -6.98 9.59 -8.52
CA MET A 121 -7.54 9.65 -9.86
C MET A 121 -6.53 9.25 -10.96
N HIS A 122 -5.23 9.50 -10.77
CA HIS A 122 -4.22 9.09 -11.74
C HIS A 122 -4.10 7.58 -11.88
N PHE A 123 -4.32 6.82 -10.80
CA PHE A 123 -4.29 5.37 -10.85
C PHE A 123 -5.63 4.79 -11.31
N PHE A 124 -6.67 5.06 -10.58
CA PHE A 124 -7.98 4.48 -10.85
C PHE A 124 -8.62 5.02 -12.14
N GLY A 125 -8.46 6.31 -12.40
CA GLY A 125 -8.96 6.93 -13.62
C GLY A 125 -8.27 6.39 -14.87
N PHE A 126 -6.93 6.22 -14.83
CA PHE A 126 -6.18 5.65 -15.95
C PHE A 126 -6.65 4.22 -16.27
N TRP A 127 -6.67 3.34 -15.28
CA TRP A 127 -7.11 1.95 -15.49
C TRP A 127 -8.59 1.85 -15.83
N GLY A 128 -9.44 2.68 -15.22
CA GLY A 128 -10.86 2.75 -15.55
C GLY A 128 -11.09 3.17 -17.00
N THR A 129 -10.44 4.22 -17.46
CA THR A 129 -10.54 4.71 -18.85
C THR A 129 -10.00 3.67 -19.83
N LEU A 130 -8.87 3.03 -19.53
CA LEU A 130 -8.32 1.99 -20.38
C LEU A 130 -9.30 0.82 -20.53
N MET A 131 -9.90 0.35 -19.44
CA MET A 131 -10.91 -0.72 -19.46
C MET A 131 -12.15 -0.32 -20.26
N LEU A 132 -12.60 0.93 -20.15
CA LEU A 132 -13.73 1.44 -20.93
C LEU A 132 -13.42 1.44 -22.42
N ILE A 133 -12.23 1.89 -22.82
CA ILE A 133 -11.80 1.88 -24.23
C ILE A 133 -11.74 0.45 -24.77
N VAL A 134 -11.10 -0.46 -24.02
CA VAL A 134 -10.98 -1.87 -24.42
C VAL A 134 -12.36 -2.50 -24.57
N SER A 135 -13.24 -2.31 -23.60
CA SER A 135 -14.61 -2.82 -23.65
C SER A 135 -15.39 -2.27 -24.85
N PHE A 136 -15.26 -0.96 -25.10
CA PHE A 136 -15.90 -0.33 -26.25
C PHE A 136 -15.41 -0.92 -27.58
N MET A 137 -14.09 -1.14 -27.72
CA MET A 137 -13.52 -1.77 -28.91
C MET A 137 -14.03 -3.20 -29.11
N PHE A 138 -14.16 -3.99 -28.03
CA PHE A 138 -14.73 -5.33 -28.10
C PHE A 138 -16.20 -5.31 -28.54
N ILE A 139 -17.02 -4.42 -27.98
CA ILE A 139 -18.42 -4.29 -28.36
C ILE A 139 -18.55 -3.86 -29.84
N LEU A 140 -17.72 -2.91 -30.25
CA LEU A 140 -17.68 -2.44 -31.63
C LEU A 140 -17.29 -3.57 -32.59
N TYR A 141 -16.24 -4.34 -32.23
CA TYR A 141 -15.81 -5.50 -33.03
C TYR A 141 -16.93 -6.54 -33.19
N ILE A 142 -17.59 -6.92 -32.08
CA ILE A 142 -18.71 -7.90 -32.12
C ILE A 142 -19.89 -7.37 -32.97
N GLY A 143 -20.17 -6.07 -32.85
CA GLY A 143 -21.23 -5.41 -33.62
C GLY A 143 -20.94 -5.42 -35.13
N LEU A 144 -19.71 -5.03 -35.51
CA LEU A 144 -19.28 -5.02 -36.90
C LEU A 144 -19.20 -6.43 -37.49
N ASP A 145 -18.67 -7.41 -36.76
CA ASP A 145 -18.64 -8.81 -37.18
C ASP A 145 -20.03 -9.32 -37.46
N LYS A 146 -21.00 -9.02 -36.59
CA LYS A 146 -22.40 -9.44 -36.83
C LYS A 146 -23.03 -8.75 -38.05
N LEU A 147 -22.71 -7.48 -38.26
CA LEU A 147 -23.32 -6.68 -39.31
C LEU A 147 -22.80 -7.06 -40.71
N TYR A 148 -21.49 -7.29 -40.83
CA TYR A 148 -20.81 -7.46 -42.13
C TYR A 148 -20.39 -8.89 -42.43
N PHE A 149 -20.00 -9.68 -41.44
CA PHE A 149 -19.36 -10.97 -41.67
C PHE A 149 -20.21 -12.17 -41.27
N THR A 150 -20.95 -12.08 -40.16
CA THR A 150 -21.66 -13.24 -39.62
C THR A 150 -23.17 -13.12 -39.77
N LYS A 151 -23.73 -13.69 -40.85
CA LYS A 151 -25.21 -13.82 -41.04
C LYS A 151 -25.84 -14.89 -40.13
N SER A 152 -25.18 -15.32 -39.04
CA SER A 152 -25.73 -16.36 -38.18
C SER A 152 -26.90 -15.84 -37.34
N ALA A 153 -27.90 -16.73 -37.13
CA ALA A 153 -29.07 -16.42 -36.29
C ALA A 153 -28.79 -16.23 -34.80
N LYS A 154 -27.53 -16.47 -34.35
CA LYS A 154 -27.16 -16.32 -32.95
C LYS A 154 -27.22 -14.85 -32.51
N LEU A 155 -27.89 -14.63 -31.39
CA LEU A 155 -27.95 -13.30 -30.75
C LEU A 155 -26.57 -12.89 -30.26
N ILE A 156 -26.27 -11.57 -30.23
CA ILE A 156 -25.01 -11.02 -29.67
C ILE A 156 -24.85 -11.45 -28.20
N ALA A 157 -25.94 -11.48 -27.45
CA ALA A 157 -25.97 -11.92 -26.06
C ALA A 157 -25.65 -13.41 -25.84
N GLN A 158 -25.56 -14.23 -26.89
CA GLN A 158 -25.15 -15.64 -26.79
C GLN A 158 -23.64 -15.83 -26.97
N ARG A 159 -22.89 -14.76 -27.23
CA ARG A 159 -21.45 -14.80 -27.39
C ARG A 159 -20.78 -14.53 -26.03
N THR A 160 -19.85 -15.37 -25.67
CA THR A 160 -19.06 -15.21 -24.40
C THR A 160 -18.31 -13.89 -24.38
N GLU A 161 -17.79 -13.44 -25.50
CA GLU A 161 -17.04 -12.19 -25.67
C GLU A 161 -17.89 -10.97 -25.28
N PHE A 162 -19.19 -11.00 -25.47
CA PHE A 162 -20.12 -9.96 -25.09
C PHE A 162 -20.13 -9.78 -23.54
N PHE A 163 -20.19 -10.88 -22.80
CA PHE A 163 -20.17 -10.84 -21.34
C PHE A 163 -18.83 -10.37 -20.80
N ILE A 164 -17.73 -10.75 -21.43
CA ILE A 164 -16.40 -10.26 -21.08
C ILE A 164 -16.34 -8.74 -21.25
N ALA A 165 -16.80 -8.24 -22.40
CA ALA A 165 -16.84 -6.81 -22.68
C ALA A 165 -17.72 -6.06 -21.66
N LEU A 166 -18.91 -6.56 -21.38
CA LEU A 166 -19.84 -5.97 -20.42
C LEU A 166 -19.24 -5.92 -19.02
N THR A 167 -18.65 -7.03 -18.56
CA THR A 167 -17.99 -7.09 -17.24
C THR A 167 -16.82 -6.11 -17.16
N THR A 168 -15.99 -6.05 -18.20
CA THR A 168 -14.86 -5.12 -18.27
C THR A 168 -15.34 -3.67 -18.22
N MET A 169 -16.44 -3.35 -18.89
CA MET A 169 -17.06 -2.02 -18.86
C MET A 169 -17.52 -1.64 -17.46
N VAL A 170 -18.23 -2.54 -16.78
CA VAL A 170 -18.71 -2.30 -15.40
C VAL A 170 -17.55 -2.06 -14.44
N ILE A 171 -16.50 -2.90 -14.52
CA ILE A 171 -15.29 -2.72 -13.69
C ILE A 171 -14.60 -1.39 -14.02
N GLY A 172 -14.52 -1.01 -15.30
CA GLY A 172 -13.94 0.26 -15.73
C GLY A 172 -14.67 1.46 -15.15
N VAL A 173 -16.01 1.46 -15.17
CA VAL A 173 -16.83 2.50 -14.55
C VAL A 173 -16.60 2.56 -13.03
N GLN A 174 -16.54 1.40 -12.37
CA GLN A 174 -16.30 1.35 -10.91
C GLN A 174 -14.93 1.91 -10.54
N PHE A 175 -13.89 1.60 -11.30
CA PHE A 175 -12.56 2.18 -11.10
C PHE A 175 -12.57 3.69 -11.28
N PHE A 176 -13.21 4.18 -12.33
CA PHE A 176 -13.32 5.62 -12.59
C PHE A 176 -14.02 6.35 -11.43
N ILE A 177 -15.16 5.80 -10.97
CA ILE A 177 -15.90 6.35 -9.82
C ILE A 177 -15.05 6.31 -8.55
N ALA A 178 -14.35 5.21 -8.28
CA ALA A 178 -13.48 5.08 -7.12
C ALA A 178 -12.36 6.14 -7.12
N GLY A 179 -11.76 6.40 -8.30
CA GLY A 179 -10.77 7.45 -8.47
C GLY A 179 -11.32 8.84 -8.19
N PHE A 180 -12.49 9.12 -8.73
CA PHE A 180 -13.17 10.41 -8.54
C PHE A 180 -13.56 10.65 -7.09
N LEU A 181 -14.15 9.66 -6.42
CA LEU A 181 -14.46 9.72 -4.99
C LEU A 181 -13.22 9.92 -4.14
N GLY A 182 -12.14 9.19 -4.43
CA GLY A 182 -10.85 9.36 -3.74
C GLY A 182 -10.31 10.79 -3.85
N GLU A 183 -10.42 11.42 -5.01
CA GLU A 183 -10.01 12.80 -5.23
C GLU A 183 -10.86 13.79 -4.44
N ILE A 184 -12.21 13.59 -4.41
CA ILE A 184 -13.14 14.42 -3.63
C ILE A 184 -12.82 14.31 -2.13
N PHE A 185 -12.61 13.09 -1.60
CA PHE A 185 -12.27 12.88 -0.20
C PHE A 185 -10.97 13.58 0.20
N LEU A 186 -9.97 13.58 -0.69
CA LEU A 186 -8.73 14.31 -0.43
C LEU A 186 -8.94 15.82 -0.37
N LYS A 187 -9.72 16.37 -1.28
CA LYS A 187 -10.03 17.80 -1.31
C LYS A 187 -10.92 18.24 -0.15
N SER A 188 -11.83 17.39 0.31
CA SER A 188 -12.71 17.69 1.45
C SER A 188 -12.02 17.63 2.81
N LYS A 189 -10.90 16.89 2.94
CA LYS A 189 -10.06 16.99 4.13
C LYS A 189 -9.42 18.36 4.12
N LYS A 190 -9.92 19.27 4.99
CA LYS A 190 -9.25 20.54 5.29
C LYS A 190 -7.78 20.24 5.50
N GLU A 191 -6.91 20.92 4.77
CA GLU A 191 -5.46 20.85 4.98
C GLU A 191 -5.19 21.21 6.43
N VAL A 192 -5.00 20.19 7.25
CA VAL A 192 -4.34 20.38 8.54
C VAL A 192 -2.94 20.83 8.18
N LYS A 193 -2.65 22.11 8.40
CA LYS A 193 -1.33 22.70 8.15
C LYS A 193 -0.29 21.85 8.86
N ARG A 194 0.38 20.95 8.12
CA ARG A 194 1.40 20.03 8.63
C ARG A 194 2.76 20.71 8.55
N TYR A 195 2.91 21.84 9.23
CA TYR A 195 4.21 22.47 9.38
C TYR A 195 4.63 22.47 10.86
N ILE A 196 5.90 22.22 11.06
CA ILE A 196 6.51 22.33 12.39
C ILE A 196 7.15 23.71 12.46
N ILE A 197 6.70 24.52 13.39
CA ILE A 197 7.35 25.81 13.68
C ILE A 197 8.63 25.47 14.42
N THR A 198 9.77 25.60 13.75
CA THR A 198 11.10 25.37 14.34
C THR A 198 11.61 26.60 15.07
N GLU A 199 11.24 27.79 14.63
CA GLU A 199 11.65 29.06 15.21
C GLU A 199 10.58 30.13 15.00
N LYS A 200 10.33 30.95 16.01
CA LYS A 200 9.53 32.17 15.92
C LYS A 200 10.49 33.34 16.02
N THR A 201 10.67 34.10 14.97
CA THR A 201 11.27 35.44 15.04
C THR A 201 10.21 36.41 15.57
N ASN A 202 10.53 37.07 16.69
CA ASN A 202 9.72 38.16 17.21
C ASN A 202 9.92 39.42 16.37
#